data_bf7d0b2aec72935353f72eb5f3bf3acc
#
_entry.id   bf7d0b2aec72935353f72eb5f3bf3acc
#
_cell.length_a   1.000
_cell.length_b   1.000
_cell.length_c   1.000
_cell.angle_alpha   90.00
_cell.angle_beta   90.00
_cell.angle_gamma   90.00
#
_symmetry.space_group_name_H-M   'P 1'
#
loop_
_entity.id
_entity.type
_entity.pdbx_description
1 polymer ?
#
loop_
_entity_poly.entity_id
_entity_poly.type
_entity_poly.pdbx_seq_one_letter_code
_entity_poly.pdbx_strand_id
1 'polypeptide(L)'
;FQAYLSLGFDHITDPNGYDHILFVIALCAIYAFRDWKKVLVLVTAFTLGHSVTLALSTLKIITYSSDIIELLIPITIFITALSNFSENTLGESKSPKLRYVLAASFGLIHGMGFSNYLRSLLGEQESIVMPLFSFNLGLELGQLLIVGIALAIASFFIEILKIKRMTWNHLISGIVAGMALSLILNNELFRSLVGMPVE
;
A
#
# COMPACT_ATOMS: atom_id res chain seq x y z
N PHE A 1 16.58 17.63 2.62
CA PHE A 1 16.52 16.25 3.10
C PHE A 1 15.37 16.04 4.10
N GLN A 2 15.41 16.71 5.27
CA GLN A 2 14.45 16.48 6.36
C GLN A 2 12.98 16.72 5.93
N ALA A 3 12.70 17.78 5.17
CA ALA A 3 11.35 18.09 4.70
C ALA A 3 10.77 16.96 3.83
N TYR A 4 11.53 16.41 2.89
CA TYR A 4 11.07 15.31 2.04
C TYR A 4 10.99 13.97 2.79
N LEU A 5 11.87 13.76 3.79
CA LEU A 5 11.77 12.58 4.66
C LEU A 5 10.47 12.63 5.48
N SER A 6 10.16 13.78 6.10
CA SER A 6 8.90 13.98 6.81
C SER A 6 7.70 13.79 5.87
N LEU A 7 7.76 14.38 4.67
CA LEU A 7 6.70 14.26 3.67
C LEU A 7 6.42 12.79 3.29
N GLY A 8 7.47 11.97 3.09
CA GLY A 8 7.30 10.54 2.79
C GLY A 8 6.71 9.77 3.96
N PHE A 9 7.14 10.07 5.18
CA PHE A 9 6.59 9.47 6.39
C PHE A 9 5.11 9.85 6.58
N ASP A 10 4.79 11.13 6.47
CA ASP A 10 3.42 11.64 6.64
C ASP A 10 2.50 11.08 5.54
N HIS A 11 2.99 10.98 4.29
CA HIS A 11 2.24 10.45 3.17
C HIS A 11 1.73 9.02 3.41
N ILE A 12 2.59 8.13 3.93
CA ILE A 12 2.22 6.72 4.15
C ILE A 12 1.40 6.52 5.42
N THR A 13 1.50 7.44 6.38
CA THR A 13 0.82 7.36 7.67
C THR A 13 -0.43 8.25 7.76
N ASP A 14 -0.76 8.98 6.68
CA ASP A 14 -1.92 9.90 6.64
C ASP A 14 -3.24 9.12 6.83
N PRO A 15 -4.00 9.39 7.90
CA PRO A 15 -5.30 8.76 8.10
C PRO A 15 -6.37 9.23 7.12
N ASN A 16 -6.18 10.36 6.43
CA ASN A 16 -7.11 10.83 5.40
C ASN A 16 -6.86 10.13 4.05
N GLY A 17 -5.60 9.76 3.76
CA GLY A 17 -5.20 8.95 2.62
C GLY A 17 -4.92 7.50 3.05
N TYR A 18 -5.89 6.84 3.69
CA TYR A 18 -5.71 5.55 4.36
C TYR A 18 -5.54 4.33 3.43
N ASP A 19 -5.53 4.50 2.13
CA ASP A 19 -5.32 3.46 1.12
C ASP A 19 -4.00 2.70 1.32
N HIS A 20 -2.90 3.41 1.57
CA HIS A 20 -1.60 2.82 1.88
C HIS A 20 -1.64 2.02 3.19
N ILE A 21 -2.29 2.57 4.22
CA ILE A 21 -2.46 1.88 5.52
C ILE A 21 -3.25 0.59 5.32
N LEU A 22 -4.36 0.63 4.57
CA LEU A 22 -5.16 -0.56 4.25
C LEU A 22 -4.34 -1.60 3.49
N PHE A 23 -3.54 -1.15 2.51
CA PHE A 23 -2.69 -2.06 1.75
C PHE A 23 -1.67 -2.78 2.65
N VAL A 24 -0.96 -2.05 3.50
CA VAL A 24 0.01 -2.63 4.44
C VAL A 24 -0.68 -3.58 5.43
N ILE A 25 -1.87 -3.22 5.95
CA ILE A 25 -2.66 -4.11 6.81
C ILE A 25 -3.07 -5.39 6.07
N ALA A 26 -3.50 -5.29 4.80
CA ALA A 26 -3.81 -6.45 3.97
C ALA A 26 -2.60 -7.37 3.79
N LEU A 27 -1.42 -6.80 3.54
CA LEU A 27 -0.17 -7.57 3.45
C LEU A 27 0.16 -8.28 4.76
N CYS A 28 -0.08 -7.62 5.91
CA CYS A 28 0.21 -8.17 7.24
C CYS A 28 -0.80 -9.23 7.71
N ALA A 29 -2.03 -9.26 7.17
CA ALA A 29 -3.15 -10.02 7.71
C ALA A 29 -2.87 -11.52 7.90
N ILE A 30 -2.06 -12.13 7.03
CA ILE A 30 -1.71 -13.56 7.10
C ILE A 30 -0.48 -13.86 7.96
N TYR A 31 0.24 -12.82 8.43
CA TYR A 31 1.50 -12.96 9.14
C TYR A 31 1.33 -12.72 10.64
N ALA A 32 2.24 -13.29 11.44
CA ALA A 32 2.40 -13.01 12.85
C ALA A 32 3.79 -12.38 13.09
N PHE A 33 4.07 -11.92 14.30
CA PHE A 33 5.32 -11.24 14.62
C PHE A 33 6.58 -12.05 14.23
N ARG A 34 6.55 -13.38 14.39
CA ARG A 34 7.66 -14.26 13.97
C ARG A 34 7.97 -14.20 12.46
N ASP A 35 7.02 -13.76 11.63
CA ASP A 35 7.15 -13.68 10.18
C ASP A 35 7.63 -12.29 9.70
N TRP A 36 8.05 -11.41 10.61
CA TRP A 36 8.41 -10.01 10.33
C TRP A 36 9.37 -9.82 9.14
N LYS A 37 10.34 -10.75 8.96
CA LYS A 37 11.27 -10.70 7.82
C LYS A 37 10.58 -10.84 6.46
N LYS A 38 9.53 -11.68 6.39
CA LYS A 38 8.75 -11.86 5.17
C LYS A 38 7.96 -10.60 4.83
N VAL A 39 7.36 -9.99 5.87
CA VAL A 39 6.61 -8.74 5.72
C VAL A 39 7.54 -7.60 5.33
N LEU A 40 8.73 -7.51 5.94
CA LEU A 40 9.74 -6.53 5.57
C LEU A 40 10.06 -6.60 4.07
N VAL A 41 10.36 -7.79 3.55
CA VAL A 41 10.65 -7.96 2.10
C VAL A 41 9.45 -7.56 1.23
N LEU A 42 8.21 -7.83 1.67
CA LEU A 42 7.00 -7.44 0.94
C LEU A 42 6.85 -5.92 0.87
N VAL A 43 6.99 -5.22 1.99
CA VAL A 43 6.85 -3.75 2.00
C VAL A 43 7.99 -3.08 1.26
N THR A 44 9.22 -3.56 1.39
CA THR A 44 10.36 -3.06 0.60
C THR A 44 10.17 -3.31 -0.90
N ALA A 45 9.61 -4.46 -1.31
CA ALA A 45 9.28 -4.71 -2.72
C ALA A 45 8.24 -3.70 -3.25
N PHE A 46 7.23 -3.38 -2.44
CA PHE A 46 6.27 -2.32 -2.74
C PHE A 46 6.95 -0.95 -2.86
N THR A 47 7.78 -0.56 -1.88
CA THR A 47 8.51 0.72 -1.90
C THR A 47 9.41 0.85 -3.13
N LEU A 48 10.07 -0.23 -3.55
CA LEU A 48 10.88 -0.23 -4.77
C LEU A 48 10.03 0.04 -6.01
N GLY A 49 8.88 -0.64 -6.16
CA GLY A 49 7.93 -0.38 -7.25
C GLY A 49 7.44 1.05 -7.24
N HIS A 50 7.00 1.53 -6.07
CA HIS A 50 6.56 2.91 -5.84
C HIS A 50 7.63 3.93 -6.25
N SER A 51 8.87 3.74 -5.80
CA SER A 51 9.99 4.63 -6.10
C SER A 51 10.28 4.74 -7.59
N VAL A 52 10.22 3.61 -8.31
CA VAL A 52 10.47 3.58 -9.76
C VAL A 52 9.44 4.43 -10.51
N THR A 53 8.16 4.21 -10.29
CA THR A 53 7.12 4.96 -11.01
C THR A 53 7.02 6.40 -10.52
N LEU A 54 7.25 6.67 -9.24
CA LEU A 54 7.32 8.03 -8.72
C LEU A 54 8.44 8.81 -9.44
N ALA A 55 9.63 8.22 -9.61
CA ALA A 55 10.74 8.83 -10.33
C ALA A 55 10.39 9.08 -11.80
N LEU A 56 9.92 8.04 -12.51
CA LEU A 56 9.59 8.12 -13.93
C LEU A 56 8.48 9.13 -14.22
N SER A 57 7.47 9.19 -13.37
CA SER A 57 6.35 10.12 -13.50
C SER A 57 6.76 11.56 -13.14
N THR A 58 7.58 11.74 -12.12
CA THR A 58 8.12 13.06 -11.75
C THR A 58 8.99 13.63 -12.88
N LEU A 59 9.78 12.79 -13.55
CA LEU A 59 10.59 13.14 -14.73
C LEU A 59 9.76 13.31 -16.02
N LYS A 60 8.46 13.06 -16.01
CA LYS A 60 7.57 13.06 -17.19
C LYS A 60 7.97 12.04 -18.28
N ILE A 61 8.67 10.97 -17.90
CA ILE A 61 9.03 9.88 -18.82
C ILE A 61 7.79 9.04 -19.11
N ILE A 62 6.90 8.86 -18.12
CA ILE A 62 5.59 8.22 -18.27
C ILE A 62 4.49 9.22 -17.99
N THR A 63 3.40 9.11 -18.77
CA THR A 63 2.17 9.88 -18.58
C THR A 63 1.00 8.91 -18.36
N TYR A 64 0.05 9.30 -17.55
CA TYR A 64 -1.11 8.48 -17.18
C TYR A 64 -2.29 9.38 -16.82
N SER A 65 -3.49 8.80 -16.81
CA SER A 65 -4.67 9.47 -16.27
C SER A 65 -4.71 9.29 -14.76
N SER A 66 -4.80 10.39 -14.01
CA SER A 66 -4.94 10.36 -12.54
C SER A 66 -6.17 9.56 -12.12
N ASP A 67 -7.31 9.76 -12.82
CA ASP A 67 -8.57 9.08 -12.51
C ASP A 67 -8.45 7.55 -12.60
N ILE A 68 -7.70 7.06 -13.59
CA ILE A 68 -7.43 5.61 -13.72
C ILE A 68 -6.59 5.11 -12.56
N ILE A 69 -5.54 5.85 -12.18
CA ILE A 69 -4.68 5.44 -11.06
C ILE A 69 -5.44 5.46 -9.75
N GLU A 70 -6.24 6.49 -9.50
CA GLU A 70 -7.09 6.61 -8.30
C GLU A 70 -8.12 5.48 -8.19
N LEU A 71 -8.60 4.95 -9.32
CA LEU A 71 -9.45 3.75 -9.32
C LEU A 71 -8.64 2.46 -9.13
N LEU A 72 -7.45 2.35 -9.74
CA LEU A 72 -6.62 1.15 -9.66
C LEU A 72 -6.08 0.93 -8.24
N ILE A 73 -5.77 1.99 -7.49
CA ILE A 73 -5.29 1.88 -6.10
C ILE A 73 -6.23 1.03 -5.24
N PRO A 74 -7.50 1.38 -5.03
CA PRO A 74 -8.39 0.57 -4.20
C PRO A 74 -8.70 -0.81 -4.81
N ILE A 75 -8.66 -0.96 -6.13
CA ILE A 75 -8.79 -2.28 -6.77
C ILE A 75 -7.62 -3.19 -6.35
N THR A 76 -6.38 -2.69 -6.32
CA THR A 76 -5.23 -3.51 -5.90
C THR A 76 -5.29 -3.89 -4.42
N ILE A 77 -5.79 -2.99 -3.56
CA ILE A 77 -6.04 -3.28 -2.14
C ILE A 77 -7.09 -4.39 -2.02
N PHE A 78 -8.20 -4.28 -2.75
CA PHE A 78 -9.28 -5.28 -2.77
C PHE A 78 -8.77 -6.65 -3.20
N ILE A 79 -8.03 -6.71 -4.32
CA ILE A 79 -7.42 -7.97 -4.81
C ILE A 79 -6.47 -8.57 -3.77
N THR A 80 -5.64 -7.75 -3.12
CA THR A 80 -4.73 -8.21 -2.07
C THR A 80 -5.50 -8.83 -0.91
N ALA A 81 -6.54 -8.15 -0.42
CA ALA A 81 -7.39 -8.65 0.66
C ALA A 81 -8.12 -9.95 0.27
N LEU A 82 -8.67 -10.04 -0.95
CA LEU A 82 -9.32 -11.26 -1.44
C LEU A 82 -8.34 -12.43 -1.58
N SER A 83 -7.10 -12.17 -2.03
CA SER A 83 -6.08 -13.21 -2.16
C SER A 83 -5.77 -13.92 -0.84
N ASN A 84 -5.94 -13.22 0.28
CA ASN A 84 -5.70 -13.75 1.62
C ASN A 84 -6.70 -14.86 2.03
N PHE A 85 -7.91 -14.89 1.45
CA PHE A 85 -8.89 -15.95 1.72
C PHE A 85 -8.49 -17.30 1.12
N SER A 86 -7.63 -17.30 0.09
CA SER A 86 -7.14 -18.52 -0.54
C SER A 86 -5.97 -19.18 0.19
N GLU A 87 -5.39 -18.51 1.19
CA GLU A 87 -4.25 -18.99 1.95
C GLU A 87 -4.69 -19.95 3.05
N ASN A 88 -4.43 -21.25 2.86
CA ASN A 88 -4.86 -22.30 3.79
C ASN A 88 -3.88 -22.51 4.96
N THR A 89 -2.65 -22.04 4.85
CA THR A 89 -1.58 -22.22 5.85
C THR A 89 -0.97 -20.88 6.21
N LEU A 90 -1.02 -20.54 7.47
CA LEU A 90 -0.64 -19.26 8.03
C LEU A 90 0.88 -19.12 8.10
N GLY A 91 1.38 -18.04 7.53
CA GLY A 91 2.79 -17.72 7.46
C GLY A 91 3.54 -18.41 6.31
N GLU A 92 2.88 -19.32 5.58
CA GLU A 92 3.41 -19.92 4.36
C GLU A 92 2.43 -19.67 3.22
N SER A 93 2.74 -18.69 2.38
CA SER A 93 2.01 -18.50 1.15
C SER A 93 2.28 -19.65 0.19
N LYS A 94 1.24 -20.13 -0.51
CA LYS A 94 1.38 -21.13 -1.59
C LYS A 94 2.35 -20.68 -2.68
N SER A 95 2.52 -19.37 -2.85
CA SER A 95 3.43 -18.77 -3.83
C SER A 95 4.09 -17.51 -3.29
N PRO A 96 5.12 -17.61 -2.41
CA PRO A 96 5.77 -16.42 -1.85
C PRO A 96 6.32 -15.48 -2.91
N LYS A 97 6.89 -16.02 -4.00
CA LYS A 97 7.43 -15.23 -5.11
C LYS A 97 6.34 -14.39 -5.79
N LEU A 98 5.15 -14.96 -6.00
CA LEU A 98 4.02 -14.23 -6.59
C LEU A 98 3.60 -13.06 -5.71
N ARG A 99 3.59 -13.22 -4.38
CA ARG A 99 3.27 -12.11 -3.45
C ARG A 99 4.25 -10.95 -3.55
N TYR A 100 5.54 -11.23 -3.66
CA TYR A 100 6.55 -10.18 -3.85
C TYR A 100 6.38 -9.46 -5.19
N VAL A 101 6.09 -10.20 -6.27
CA VAL A 101 5.81 -9.62 -7.59
C VAL A 101 4.54 -8.76 -7.54
N LEU A 102 3.47 -9.25 -6.91
CA LEU A 102 2.23 -8.48 -6.76
C LEU A 102 2.47 -7.22 -5.91
N ALA A 103 3.19 -7.32 -4.80
CA ALA A 103 3.51 -6.16 -3.97
C ALA A 103 4.30 -5.10 -4.75
N ALA A 104 5.32 -5.51 -5.51
CA ALA A 104 6.08 -4.60 -6.37
C ALA A 104 5.21 -3.99 -7.48
N SER A 105 4.37 -4.81 -8.15
CA SER A 105 3.45 -4.33 -9.20
C SER A 105 2.43 -3.33 -8.67
N PHE A 106 1.90 -3.57 -7.47
CA PHE A 106 0.99 -2.63 -6.83
C PHE A 106 1.71 -1.36 -6.38
N GLY A 107 2.97 -1.49 -5.92
CA GLY A 107 3.84 -0.34 -5.68
C GLY A 107 3.98 0.55 -6.91
N LEU A 108 4.17 -0.03 -8.10
CA LEU A 108 4.22 0.71 -9.36
C LEU A 108 2.95 1.57 -9.58
N ILE A 109 1.78 1.04 -9.27
CA ILE A 109 0.51 1.79 -9.41
C ILE A 109 0.45 2.93 -8.39
N HIS A 110 0.72 2.65 -7.12
CA HIS A 110 0.66 3.64 -6.05
C HIS A 110 1.67 4.79 -6.24
N GLY A 111 2.87 4.51 -6.76
CA GLY A 111 3.89 5.53 -7.00
C GLY A 111 3.48 6.56 -8.06
N MET A 112 2.60 6.20 -8.98
CA MET A 112 2.03 7.17 -9.93
C MET A 112 1.08 8.15 -9.25
N GLY A 113 0.26 7.70 -8.29
CA GLY A 113 -0.76 8.54 -7.63
C GLY A 113 -0.21 9.80 -6.98
N PHE A 114 0.99 9.74 -6.38
CA PHE A 114 1.59 10.86 -5.67
C PHE A 114 2.49 11.78 -6.52
N SER A 115 2.84 11.37 -7.73
CA SER A 115 3.87 12.04 -8.53
C SER A 115 3.53 13.48 -8.93
N ASN A 116 2.25 13.78 -9.19
CA ASN A 116 1.80 15.12 -9.54
C ASN A 116 2.00 16.10 -8.38
N TYR A 117 1.68 15.68 -7.15
CA TYR A 117 1.89 16.47 -5.95
C TYR A 117 3.38 16.69 -5.68
N LEU A 118 4.18 15.62 -5.72
CA LEU A 118 5.63 15.75 -5.52
C LEU A 118 6.27 16.68 -6.55
N ARG A 119 5.85 16.61 -7.82
CA ARG A 119 6.32 17.50 -8.87
C ARG A 119 6.00 18.98 -8.59
N SER A 120 4.81 19.26 -8.09
CA SER A 120 4.44 20.64 -7.72
C SER A 120 5.32 21.21 -6.61
N LEU A 121 5.78 20.37 -5.69
CA LEU A 121 6.69 20.76 -4.61
C LEU A 121 8.14 20.92 -5.06
N LEU A 122 8.58 20.13 -6.05
CA LEU A 122 9.94 20.20 -6.57
C LEU A 122 10.19 21.48 -7.41
N GLY A 123 9.17 21.99 -8.09
CA GLY A 123 9.30 23.16 -8.96
C GLY A 123 10.35 22.93 -10.05
N GLU A 124 11.22 23.92 -10.25
CA GLU A 124 12.32 23.92 -11.24
C GLU A 124 13.67 23.45 -10.64
N GLN A 125 13.66 22.52 -9.68
CA GLN A 125 14.91 22.02 -9.10
C GLN A 125 15.75 21.27 -10.14
N GLU A 126 17.06 21.54 -10.15
CA GLU A 126 18.02 20.92 -11.07
C GLU A 126 18.22 19.41 -10.81
N SER A 127 17.98 18.94 -9.57
CA SER A 127 18.16 17.54 -9.21
C SER A 127 17.01 17.03 -8.34
N ILE A 128 16.40 15.93 -8.77
CA ILE A 128 15.32 15.25 -8.05
C ILE A 128 15.83 14.08 -7.18
N VAL A 129 17.10 13.71 -7.30
CA VAL A 129 17.65 12.49 -6.67
C VAL A 129 17.53 12.54 -5.15
N MET A 130 18.01 13.63 -4.53
CA MET A 130 18.00 13.77 -3.07
C MET A 130 16.56 13.90 -2.50
N PRO A 131 15.67 14.71 -3.10
CA PRO A 131 14.25 14.71 -2.72
C PRO A 131 13.59 13.33 -2.77
N LEU A 132 13.73 12.60 -3.89
CA LEU A 132 13.15 11.27 -4.06
C LEU A 132 13.74 10.25 -3.07
N PHE A 133 15.05 10.26 -2.88
CA PHE A 133 15.70 9.38 -1.91
C PHE A 133 15.18 9.63 -0.50
N SER A 134 15.12 10.91 -0.08
CA SER A 134 14.63 11.29 1.24
C SER A 134 13.18 10.92 1.45
N PHE A 135 12.34 11.17 0.43
CA PHE A 135 10.91 10.82 0.45
C PHE A 135 10.72 9.30 0.61
N ASN A 136 11.41 8.50 -0.21
CA ASN A 136 11.28 7.03 -0.15
C ASN A 136 11.83 6.45 1.16
N LEU A 137 12.86 7.06 1.75
CA LEU A 137 13.33 6.68 3.08
C LEU A 137 12.28 6.97 4.16
N GLY A 138 11.64 8.14 4.09
CA GLY A 138 10.52 8.48 4.99
C GLY A 138 9.35 7.52 4.85
N LEU A 139 8.98 7.21 3.61
CA LEU A 139 7.93 6.24 3.30
C LEU A 139 8.24 4.85 3.89
N GLU A 140 9.46 4.34 3.70
CA GLU A 140 9.88 3.05 4.29
C GLU A 140 9.80 3.07 5.82
N LEU A 141 10.23 4.14 6.47
CA LEU A 141 10.14 4.28 7.93
C LEU A 141 8.68 4.27 8.42
N GLY A 142 7.79 4.99 7.73
CA GLY A 142 6.36 4.98 8.05
C GLY A 142 5.71 3.61 7.83
N GLN A 143 6.08 2.91 6.76
CA GLN A 143 5.63 1.52 6.54
C GLN A 143 6.07 0.58 7.66
N LEU A 144 7.33 0.68 8.09
CA LEU A 144 7.85 -0.13 9.19
C LEU A 144 7.09 0.12 10.49
N LEU A 145 6.69 1.35 10.75
CA LEU A 145 5.84 1.70 11.90
C LEU A 145 4.47 1.00 11.79
N ILE A 146 3.80 1.12 10.64
CA ILE A 146 2.48 0.48 10.43
C ILE A 146 2.60 -1.04 10.55
N VAL A 147 3.61 -1.65 9.94
CA VAL A 147 3.90 -3.09 10.04
C VAL A 147 4.12 -3.51 11.49
N GLY A 148 4.93 -2.75 12.24
CA GLY A 148 5.20 -3.02 13.65
C GLY A 148 3.91 -3.04 14.49
N ILE A 149 3.06 -2.04 14.30
CA ILE A 149 1.75 -1.94 14.97
C ILE A 149 0.84 -3.10 14.55
N ALA A 150 0.72 -3.36 13.25
CA ALA A 150 -0.15 -4.42 12.73
C ALA A 150 0.26 -5.80 13.24
N LEU A 151 1.57 -6.12 13.23
CA LEU A 151 2.08 -7.40 13.74
C LEU A 151 1.96 -7.51 15.27
N ALA A 152 2.13 -6.42 16.02
CA ALA A 152 1.93 -6.41 17.47
C ALA A 152 0.46 -6.70 17.81
N ILE A 153 -0.48 -6.04 17.14
CA ILE A 153 -1.92 -6.29 17.28
C ILE A 153 -2.25 -7.74 16.91
N ALA A 154 -1.76 -8.22 15.75
CA ALA A 154 -1.99 -9.61 15.33
C ALA A 154 -1.48 -10.61 16.37
N SER A 155 -0.27 -10.41 16.90
CA SER A 155 0.30 -11.28 17.94
C SER A 155 -0.49 -11.23 19.23
N PHE A 156 -0.97 -10.07 19.65
CA PHE A 156 -1.83 -9.95 20.83
C PHE A 156 -3.10 -10.81 20.68
N PHE A 157 -3.80 -10.69 19.55
CA PHE A 157 -5.03 -11.47 19.33
C PHE A 157 -4.76 -12.97 19.16
N ILE A 158 -3.71 -13.34 18.44
CA ILE A 158 -3.41 -14.73 18.11
C ILE A 158 -2.74 -15.44 19.29
N GLU A 159 -1.73 -14.81 19.94
CA GLU A 159 -0.88 -15.49 20.92
C GLU A 159 -1.43 -15.32 22.35
N ILE A 160 -2.02 -14.17 22.69
CA ILE A 160 -2.56 -13.89 24.02
C ILE A 160 -4.02 -14.30 24.09
N LEU A 161 -4.87 -13.79 23.20
CA LEU A 161 -6.30 -14.10 23.19
C LEU A 161 -6.63 -15.45 22.52
N LYS A 162 -5.62 -16.17 21.99
CA LYS A 162 -5.75 -17.50 21.37
C LYS A 162 -6.74 -17.57 20.20
N ILE A 163 -6.97 -16.46 19.52
CA ILE A 163 -7.78 -16.45 18.30
C ILE A 163 -7.05 -17.25 17.23
N LYS A 164 -7.79 -18.11 16.54
CA LYS A 164 -7.23 -18.88 15.40
C LYS A 164 -6.72 -17.93 14.34
N ARG A 165 -5.50 -18.15 13.84
CA ARG A 165 -4.90 -17.32 12.77
C ARG A 165 -5.80 -17.18 11.55
N MET A 166 -6.48 -18.27 11.14
CA MET A 166 -7.45 -18.21 10.02
C MET A 166 -8.57 -17.22 10.29
N THR A 167 -9.14 -17.25 11.49
CA THR A 167 -10.19 -16.31 11.91
C THR A 167 -9.68 -14.88 11.87
N TRP A 168 -8.47 -14.63 12.39
CA TRP A 168 -7.81 -13.33 12.33
C TRP A 168 -7.63 -12.87 10.88
N ASN A 169 -7.03 -13.72 10.03
CA ASN A 169 -6.83 -13.40 8.62
C ASN A 169 -8.13 -13.05 7.92
N HIS A 170 -9.17 -13.89 8.07
CA HIS A 170 -10.46 -13.64 7.41
C HIS A 170 -11.13 -12.37 7.92
N LEU A 171 -11.05 -12.09 9.23
CA LEU A 171 -11.61 -10.88 9.82
C LEU A 171 -10.93 -9.62 9.25
N ILE A 172 -9.61 -9.55 9.33
CA ILE A 172 -8.86 -8.38 8.86
C ILE A 172 -8.99 -8.21 7.36
N SER A 173 -8.83 -9.30 6.59
CA SER A 173 -8.98 -9.24 5.13
C SER A 173 -10.39 -8.88 4.70
N GLY A 174 -11.42 -9.33 5.44
CA GLY A 174 -12.81 -8.94 5.19
C GLY A 174 -13.06 -7.45 5.45
N ILE A 175 -12.52 -6.90 6.55
CA ILE A 175 -12.60 -5.47 6.85
C ILE A 175 -11.92 -4.65 5.74
N VAL A 176 -10.67 -5.01 5.38
CA VAL A 176 -9.93 -4.30 4.34
C VAL A 176 -10.64 -4.41 2.99
N ALA A 177 -11.16 -5.58 2.62
CA ALA A 177 -11.91 -5.76 1.38
C ALA A 177 -13.18 -4.88 1.36
N GLY A 178 -13.93 -4.81 2.45
CA GLY A 178 -15.11 -3.95 2.58
C GLY A 178 -14.77 -2.47 2.43
N MET A 179 -13.69 -2.01 3.07
CA MET A 179 -13.23 -0.61 2.96
C MET A 179 -12.73 -0.30 1.54
N ALA A 180 -11.94 -1.18 0.93
CA ALA A 180 -11.48 -1.02 -0.44
C ALA A 180 -12.65 -1.02 -1.44
N LEU A 181 -13.64 -1.87 -1.25
CA LEU A 181 -14.86 -1.86 -2.06
C LEU A 181 -15.61 -0.53 -1.92
N SER A 182 -15.71 0.02 -0.71
CA SER A 182 -16.31 1.35 -0.49
C SER A 182 -15.54 2.44 -1.27
N LEU A 183 -14.20 2.41 -1.27
CA LEU A 183 -13.41 3.35 -2.08
C LEU A 183 -13.67 3.19 -3.58
N ILE A 184 -13.79 1.96 -4.08
CA ILE A 184 -14.12 1.70 -5.51
C ILE A 184 -15.50 2.27 -5.84
N LEU A 185 -16.52 1.98 -5.02
CA LEU A 185 -17.89 2.42 -5.28
C LEU A 185 -18.08 3.94 -5.20
N ASN A 186 -17.23 4.63 -4.43
CA ASN A 186 -17.23 6.09 -4.31
C ASN A 186 -16.29 6.79 -5.31
N ASN A 187 -15.52 6.04 -6.10
CA ASN A 187 -14.64 6.61 -7.11
C ASN A 187 -15.45 7.18 -8.29
N GLU A 188 -15.15 8.42 -8.68
CA GLU A 188 -15.89 9.15 -9.73
C GLU A 188 -15.85 8.45 -11.08
N LEU A 189 -14.65 7.95 -11.48
CA LEU A 189 -14.50 7.23 -12.74
C LEU A 189 -15.34 5.95 -12.74
N PHE A 190 -15.30 5.18 -11.63
CA PHE A 190 -16.12 3.97 -11.51
C PHE A 190 -17.60 4.29 -11.59
N ARG A 191 -18.08 5.30 -10.87
CA ARG A 191 -19.49 5.73 -10.88
C ARG A 191 -19.93 6.14 -12.29
N SER A 192 -19.08 6.88 -13.03
CA SER A 192 -19.37 7.26 -14.42
C SER A 192 -19.46 6.06 -15.37
N LEU A 193 -18.57 5.05 -15.20
CA LEU A 193 -18.55 3.84 -16.03
C LEU A 193 -19.79 2.94 -15.83
N VAL A 194 -20.34 2.91 -14.63
CA VAL A 194 -21.53 2.08 -14.29
C VAL A 194 -22.84 2.87 -14.35
N GLY A 195 -22.81 4.14 -14.74
CA GLY A 195 -24.01 4.98 -14.87
C GLY A 195 -24.61 5.44 -13.55
N MET A 196 -23.82 5.46 -12.47
CA MET A 196 -24.25 6.01 -11.18
C MET A 196 -24.08 7.54 -11.15
N PRO A 197 -24.93 8.27 -10.39
CA PRO A 197 -24.77 9.72 -10.27
C PRO A 197 -23.41 10.06 -9.62
N VAL A 198 -22.69 10.98 -10.24
CA VAL A 198 -21.46 11.58 -9.71
C VAL A 198 -21.91 12.82 -8.92
N GLU A 199 -21.54 12.90 -7.63
CA GLU A 199 -21.87 14.05 -6.74
C GLU A 199 -20.93 15.22 -6.99
#